data_a7420f0ea6c0ae6db0646dc2b7eabea9
#
_entry.id   a7420f0ea6c0ae6db0646dc2b7eabea9
#
_cell.length_a   1.000
_cell.length_b   1.000
_cell.length_c   1.000
_cell.angle_alpha   90.00
_cell.angle_beta   90.00
_cell.angle_gamma   90.00
#
_symmetry.space_group_name_H-M   'P 1'
#
loop_
_entity.id
_entity.type
_entity.pdbx_description
1 polymer ?
#
loop_
_entity_poly.entity_id
_entity_poly.type
_entity_poly.pdbx_seq_one_letter_code
_entity_poly.pdbx_strand_id
1 'polypeptide(L)'
;MSTETINEMHRVLELQKSLNIKEGAPEIDLRKDRLDRVIAMVNKYDKKIIETVNQDFGNRDSMMSAVTEVASVVGPMEHAKKNLKKWMRTEKRKAAIAPLGSALSLLGAKAEVRYQPKGVVGAISPWNFPMNLALAPLAGIIAAGNRVMHKPSELTPATSDLLKLMVEEYFDEAEMAVFVGDAEVGAAFSGLAFDLSLIHIS
;
A
#
# COMPACT_ATOMS: atom_id res chain seq x y z
N MET A 1 -13.67 -22.25 -4.19
CA MET A 1 -13.22 -21.04 -3.45
C MET A 1 -11.75 -20.73 -3.73
N SER A 2 -10.76 -21.55 -3.33
CA SER A 2 -9.33 -21.20 -3.58
C SER A 2 -8.98 -20.98 -5.05
N THR A 3 -9.40 -21.84 -5.95
CA THR A 3 -9.11 -21.71 -7.40
C THR A 3 -9.74 -20.44 -8.01
N GLU A 4 -10.94 -20.09 -7.63
CA GLU A 4 -11.62 -18.87 -8.08
C GLU A 4 -10.90 -17.62 -7.58
N THR A 5 -10.52 -17.58 -6.29
CA THR A 5 -9.74 -16.49 -5.69
C THR A 5 -8.36 -16.37 -6.37
N ILE A 6 -7.70 -17.49 -6.68
CA ILE A 6 -6.40 -17.49 -7.37
C ILE A 6 -6.53 -16.90 -8.77
N ASN A 7 -7.54 -17.30 -9.53
CA ASN A 7 -7.80 -16.75 -10.87
C ASN A 7 -8.09 -15.24 -10.81
N GLU A 8 -8.84 -14.81 -9.79
CA GLU A 8 -9.16 -13.41 -9.59
C GLU A 8 -7.91 -12.59 -9.22
N MET A 9 -7.01 -13.12 -8.40
CA MET A 9 -5.73 -12.47 -8.12
C MET A 9 -4.90 -12.24 -9.39
N HIS A 10 -4.84 -13.22 -10.29
CA HIS A 10 -4.16 -13.06 -11.58
C HIS A 10 -4.83 -11.98 -12.44
N ARG A 11 -6.16 -11.99 -12.54
CA ARG A 11 -6.93 -11.00 -13.30
C ARG A 11 -6.67 -9.57 -12.79
N VAL A 12 -6.75 -9.37 -11.47
CA VAL A 12 -6.53 -8.04 -10.86
C VAL A 12 -5.10 -7.59 -11.02
N LEU A 13 -4.10 -8.48 -10.89
CA LEU A 13 -2.70 -8.14 -11.13
C LEU A 13 -2.48 -7.63 -12.56
N GLU A 14 -3.00 -8.33 -13.56
CA GLU A 14 -2.88 -7.93 -14.97
C GLU A 14 -3.62 -6.60 -15.24
N LEU A 15 -4.81 -6.41 -14.65
CA LEU A 15 -5.53 -5.15 -14.71
C LEU A 15 -4.68 -3.99 -14.15
N GLN A 16 -4.16 -4.15 -12.92
CA GLN A 16 -3.35 -3.11 -12.28
C GLN A 16 -2.06 -2.81 -13.04
N LYS A 17 -1.37 -3.82 -13.57
CA LYS A 17 -0.17 -3.64 -14.40
C LYS A 17 -0.47 -2.92 -15.70
N SER A 18 -1.51 -3.31 -16.41
CA SER A 18 -1.90 -2.68 -17.68
C SER A 18 -2.25 -1.20 -17.49
N LEU A 19 -3.00 -0.89 -16.43
CA LEU A 19 -3.35 0.49 -16.09
C LEU A 19 -2.15 1.30 -15.60
N ASN A 20 -1.23 0.69 -14.85
CA ASN A 20 0.00 1.37 -14.44
C ASN A 20 0.86 1.80 -15.65
N ILE A 21 0.94 0.95 -16.67
CA ILE A 21 1.65 1.28 -17.93
C ILE A 21 0.90 2.36 -18.71
N LYS A 22 -0.43 2.23 -18.82
CA LYS A 22 -1.27 3.14 -19.61
C LYS A 22 -1.34 4.54 -19.01
N GLU A 23 -1.50 4.65 -17.71
CA GLU A 23 -1.74 5.92 -17.00
C GLU A 23 -0.43 6.58 -16.52
N GLY A 24 0.63 5.79 -16.34
CA GLY A 24 1.90 6.27 -15.80
C GLY A 24 1.85 6.58 -14.30
N ALA A 25 2.81 7.40 -13.86
CA ALA A 25 2.91 7.77 -12.45
C ALA A 25 1.78 8.75 -12.05
N PRO A 26 1.01 8.46 -11.00
CA PRO A 26 -0.07 9.35 -10.56
C PRO A 26 0.48 10.68 -10.04
N GLU A 27 -0.25 11.74 -10.34
CA GLU A 27 0.05 13.10 -9.86
C GLU A 27 -0.15 13.21 -8.34
N ILE A 28 0.39 14.28 -7.77
CA ILE A 28 0.39 14.50 -6.31
C ILE A 28 -1.01 14.52 -5.71
N ASP A 29 -1.99 15.08 -6.40
CA ASP A 29 -3.34 15.22 -5.87
C ASP A 29 -4.06 13.87 -5.81
N LEU A 30 -3.85 12.98 -6.79
CA LEU A 30 -4.38 11.62 -6.72
C LEU A 30 -3.74 10.79 -5.58
N ARG A 31 -2.43 10.96 -5.35
CA ARG A 31 -1.77 10.28 -4.22
C ARG A 31 -2.29 10.78 -2.87
N LYS A 32 -2.55 12.08 -2.72
CA LYS A 32 -3.15 12.66 -1.52
C LYS A 32 -4.58 12.16 -1.33
N ASP A 33 -5.40 12.15 -2.39
CA ASP A 33 -6.75 11.61 -2.36
C ASP A 33 -6.79 10.17 -1.86
N ARG A 34 -5.90 9.32 -2.37
CA ARG A 34 -5.78 7.92 -1.91
C ARG A 34 -5.42 7.82 -0.43
N LEU A 35 -4.49 8.66 0.07
CA LEU A 35 -4.13 8.72 1.49
C LEU A 35 -5.31 9.22 2.33
N ASP A 36 -6.06 10.22 1.86
CA ASP A 36 -7.26 10.73 2.53
C ASP A 36 -8.37 9.69 2.60
N ARG A 37 -8.55 8.89 1.56
CA ARG A 37 -9.51 7.77 1.55
C ARG A 37 -9.15 6.71 2.60
N VAL A 38 -7.86 6.38 2.79
CA VAL A 38 -7.43 5.48 3.87
C VAL A 38 -7.76 6.07 5.24
N ILE A 39 -7.49 7.35 5.47
CA ILE A 39 -7.82 8.03 6.74
C ILE A 39 -9.33 8.02 6.98
N ALA A 40 -10.13 8.37 5.97
CA ALA A 40 -11.60 8.39 6.06
C ALA A 40 -12.17 7.00 6.36
N MET A 41 -11.66 5.98 5.69
CA MET A 41 -12.01 4.58 5.89
C MET A 41 -11.74 4.12 7.33
N VAL A 42 -10.55 4.37 7.85
CA VAL A 42 -10.17 3.99 9.22
C VAL A 42 -11.02 4.74 10.26
N ASN A 43 -11.24 6.04 10.07
CA ASN A 43 -12.07 6.84 10.99
C ASN A 43 -13.54 6.42 10.97
N LYS A 44 -14.08 6.02 9.81
CA LYS A 44 -15.47 5.52 9.71
C LYS A 44 -15.66 4.20 10.43
N TYR A 45 -14.67 3.33 10.36
CA TYR A 45 -14.75 1.96 10.87
C TYR A 45 -14.04 1.77 12.23
N ASP A 46 -13.64 2.82 12.92
CA ASP A 46 -12.84 2.77 14.17
C ASP A 46 -13.39 1.78 15.21
N LYS A 47 -14.69 1.88 15.52
CA LYS A 47 -15.37 0.98 16.46
C LYS A 47 -15.43 -0.45 15.94
N LYS A 48 -15.69 -0.61 14.65
CA LYS A 48 -15.80 -1.93 14.04
C LYS A 48 -14.45 -2.64 13.98
N ILE A 49 -13.36 -1.90 13.75
CA ILE A 49 -11.99 -2.42 13.85
C ILE A 49 -11.73 -2.97 15.25
N ILE A 50 -12.06 -2.20 16.30
CA ILE A 50 -11.88 -2.64 17.70
C ILE A 50 -12.70 -3.90 17.99
N GLU A 51 -13.96 -3.95 17.54
CA GLU A 51 -14.84 -5.10 17.72
C GLU A 51 -14.30 -6.37 17.03
N THR A 52 -13.89 -6.28 15.76
CA THR A 52 -13.39 -7.46 15.02
C THR A 52 -12.05 -7.95 15.55
N VAL A 53 -11.15 -7.04 15.93
CA VAL A 53 -9.89 -7.41 16.59
C VAL A 53 -10.18 -8.12 17.91
N ASN A 54 -11.11 -7.62 18.73
CA ASN A 54 -11.51 -8.31 19.97
C ASN A 54 -12.15 -9.68 19.68
N GLN A 55 -12.93 -9.80 18.61
CA GLN A 55 -13.52 -11.07 18.18
C GLN A 55 -12.44 -12.11 17.83
N ASP A 56 -11.44 -11.73 17.06
CA ASP A 56 -10.35 -12.63 16.61
C ASP A 56 -9.43 -13.05 17.78
N PHE A 57 -9.18 -12.15 18.74
CA PHE A 57 -8.28 -12.40 19.87
C PHE A 57 -9.01 -12.88 21.16
N GLY A 58 -10.32 -12.80 21.19
CA GLY A 58 -11.16 -13.26 22.30
C GLY A 58 -11.21 -12.34 23.52
N ASN A 59 -10.21 -11.50 23.78
CA ASN A 59 -10.19 -10.58 24.92
C ASN A 59 -9.09 -9.51 24.79
N ARG A 60 -9.01 -8.83 23.66
CA ARG A 60 -8.06 -7.73 23.49
C ARG A 60 -8.64 -6.42 24.02
N ASP A 61 -7.90 -5.71 24.85
CA ASP A 61 -8.34 -4.43 25.42
C ASP A 61 -8.69 -3.41 24.36
N SER A 62 -9.87 -2.77 24.50
CA SER A 62 -10.40 -1.83 23.50
C SER A 62 -9.58 -0.56 23.39
N MET A 63 -9.01 -0.05 24.50
CA MET A 63 -8.14 1.14 24.46
C MET A 63 -6.82 0.81 23.74
N MET A 64 -6.25 -0.36 24.04
CA MET A 64 -5.05 -0.83 23.36
C MET A 64 -5.32 -0.95 21.85
N SER A 65 -6.44 -1.58 21.45
CA SER A 65 -6.82 -1.73 20.05
C SER A 65 -7.05 -0.37 19.36
N ALA A 66 -7.69 0.59 20.03
CA ALA A 66 -7.86 1.96 19.49
C ALA A 66 -6.51 2.64 19.20
N VAL A 67 -5.52 2.47 20.06
CA VAL A 67 -4.20 3.05 19.87
C VAL A 67 -3.40 2.30 18.80
N THR A 68 -3.36 0.97 18.88
CA THR A 68 -2.46 0.15 18.06
C THR A 68 -3.00 -0.18 16.67
N GLU A 69 -4.32 -0.20 16.46
CA GLU A 69 -4.94 -0.60 15.20
C GLU A 69 -5.59 0.56 14.44
N VAL A 70 -5.94 1.65 15.14
CA VAL A 70 -6.61 2.81 14.54
C VAL A 70 -5.68 4.02 14.50
N ALA A 71 -5.29 4.56 15.66
CA ALA A 71 -4.49 5.80 15.71
C ALA A 71 -3.11 5.63 15.04
N SER A 72 -2.50 4.45 15.15
CA SER A 72 -1.20 4.13 14.54
C SER A 72 -1.22 4.10 13.02
N VAL A 73 -2.38 3.96 12.38
CA VAL A 73 -2.54 4.01 10.91
C VAL A 73 -2.64 5.45 10.41
N VAL A 74 -3.41 6.29 11.12
CA VAL A 74 -3.67 7.67 10.67
C VAL A 74 -2.40 8.52 10.65
N GLY A 75 -1.53 8.38 11.66
CA GLY A 75 -0.30 9.15 11.76
C GLY A 75 0.63 9.03 10.55
N PRO A 76 1.01 7.83 10.10
CA PRO A 76 1.80 7.62 8.88
C PRO A 76 1.17 8.21 7.62
N MET A 77 -0.16 8.14 7.45
CA MET A 77 -0.87 8.72 6.31
C MET A 77 -0.76 10.24 6.28
N GLU A 78 -1.01 10.90 7.41
CA GLU A 78 -0.87 12.36 7.54
C GLU A 78 0.59 12.80 7.35
N HIS A 79 1.55 12.05 7.87
CA HIS A 79 2.96 12.32 7.65
C HIS A 79 3.32 12.23 6.16
N ALA A 80 2.86 11.21 5.47
CA ALA A 80 3.09 11.04 4.03
C ALA A 80 2.49 12.20 3.23
N LYS A 81 1.23 12.58 3.47
CA LYS A 81 0.57 13.72 2.82
C LYS A 81 1.37 15.02 2.98
N LYS A 82 1.82 15.31 4.21
CA LYS A 82 2.58 16.53 4.53
C LYS A 82 3.91 16.59 3.78
N ASN A 83 4.58 15.44 3.59
CA ASN A 83 5.91 15.37 2.99
C ASN A 83 5.91 15.05 1.49
N LEU A 84 4.77 14.67 0.92
CA LEU A 84 4.67 14.14 -0.44
C LEU A 84 5.29 15.06 -1.50
N LYS A 85 4.99 16.37 -1.44
CA LYS A 85 5.57 17.36 -2.36
C LYS A 85 7.11 17.40 -2.29
N LYS A 86 7.68 17.24 -1.09
CA LYS A 86 9.13 17.18 -0.90
C LYS A 86 9.71 15.89 -1.47
N TRP A 87 9.05 14.76 -1.24
CA TRP A 87 9.53 13.44 -1.71
C TRP A 87 9.45 13.28 -3.24
N MET A 88 8.45 13.90 -3.87
CA MET A 88 8.29 13.86 -5.34
C MET A 88 9.21 14.86 -6.07
N ARG A 89 9.97 15.68 -5.35
CA ARG A 89 10.82 16.69 -5.96
C ARG A 89 11.96 16.05 -6.77
N THR A 90 12.11 16.49 -8.01
CA THR A 90 13.27 16.14 -8.83
C THR A 90 14.55 16.68 -8.20
N GLU A 91 15.52 15.81 -7.99
CA GLU A 91 16.82 16.19 -7.45
C GLU A 91 17.82 16.44 -8.59
N LYS A 92 18.34 17.66 -8.68
CA LYS A 92 19.41 17.97 -9.62
C LYS A 92 20.72 17.34 -9.14
N ARG A 93 21.44 16.71 -10.03
CA ARG A 93 22.77 16.14 -9.80
C ARG A 93 23.80 16.82 -10.68
N LYS A 94 25.06 16.83 -10.25
CA LYS A 94 26.16 17.25 -11.12
C LYS A 94 26.38 16.15 -12.15
N ALA A 95 26.52 16.52 -13.44
CA ALA A 95 26.94 15.57 -14.46
C ALA A 95 28.32 15.02 -14.05
N ALA A 96 28.44 13.71 -14.00
CA ALA A 96 29.59 13.05 -13.40
C ALA A 96 30.89 13.32 -14.19
N ILE A 97 32.00 13.33 -13.48
CA ILE A 97 33.41 13.35 -13.90
C ILE A 97 33.91 14.77 -14.29
N ALA A 98 34.54 15.42 -13.31
CA ALA A 98 35.38 16.57 -13.56
C ALA A 98 36.65 16.13 -14.33
N PRO A 99 37.10 16.87 -15.37
CA PRO A 99 36.60 18.20 -15.80
C PRO A 99 35.48 18.14 -16.84
N LEU A 100 35.24 16.99 -17.48
CA LEU A 100 34.28 16.82 -18.59
C LEU A 100 32.85 17.20 -18.21
N GLY A 101 32.39 16.83 -16.99
CA GLY A 101 31.06 17.14 -16.49
C GLY A 101 30.76 18.64 -16.41
N SER A 102 31.78 19.46 -16.09
CA SER A 102 31.66 20.91 -16.05
C SER A 102 31.50 21.50 -17.48
N ALA A 103 32.30 21.00 -18.43
CA ALA A 103 32.19 21.41 -19.82
C ALA A 103 30.84 21.00 -20.44
N LEU A 104 30.37 19.80 -20.19
CA LEU A 104 29.04 19.32 -20.63
C LEU A 104 27.90 20.13 -20.02
N SER A 105 28.00 20.57 -18.76
CA SER A 105 27.00 21.43 -18.13
C SER A 105 26.94 22.82 -18.80
N LEU A 106 28.06 23.37 -19.24
CA LEU A 106 28.10 24.60 -20.02
C LEU A 106 27.42 24.44 -21.39
N LEU A 107 27.44 23.24 -21.95
CA LEU A 107 26.75 22.87 -23.20
C LEU A 107 25.27 22.47 -22.98
N GLY A 108 24.73 22.66 -21.74
CA GLY A 108 23.32 22.42 -21.43
C GLY A 108 22.98 21.00 -20.94
N ALA A 109 23.99 20.15 -20.70
CA ALA A 109 23.74 18.81 -20.12
C ALA A 109 23.17 18.92 -18.70
N LYS A 110 22.11 18.15 -18.43
CA LYS A 110 21.44 18.07 -17.11
C LYS A 110 21.43 16.64 -16.63
N ALA A 111 21.71 16.45 -15.34
CA ALA A 111 21.54 15.18 -14.65
C ALA A 111 20.51 15.36 -13.52
N GLU A 112 19.51 14.49 -13.48
CA GLU A 112 18.41 14.57 -12.54
C GLU A 112 18.07 13.18 -12.01
N VAL A 113 17.66 13.11 -10.74
CA VAL A 113 17.02 11.93 -10.14
C VAL A 113 15.54 12.22 -10.00
N ARG A 114 14.72 11.36 -10.58
CA ARG A 114 13.25 11.40 -10.47
C ARG A 114 12.77 10.11 -9.85
N TYR A 115 12.07 10.22 -8.74
CA TYR A 115 11.47 9.07 -8.08
C TYR A 115 10.18 8.66 -8.78
N GLN A 116 10.08 7.39 -9.16
CA GLN A 116 8.95 6.83 -9.88
C GLN A 116 8.33 5.67 -9.10
N PRO A 117 7.01 5.41 -9.21
CA PRO A 117 6.42 4.21 -8.66
C PRO A 117 7.07 2.96 -9.29
N LYS A 118 7.12 1.88 -8.52
CA LYS A 118 7.55 0.58 -9.03
C LYS A 118 6.49 -0.05 -9.94
N GLY A 119 5.22 0.15 -9.60
CA GLY A 119 4.08 -0.43 -10.28
C GLY A 119 3.09 -1.03 -9.31
N VAL A 120 2.89 -2.34 -9.34
CA VAL A 120 1.99 -3.08 -8.45
C VAL A 120 2.76 -3.69 -7.28
N VAL A 121 2.38 -3.33 -6.07
CA VAL A 121 2.97 -3.86 -4.83
C VAL A 121 2.06 -4.93 -4.24
N GLY A 122 2.58 -6.14 -4.11
CA GLY A 122 1.95 -7.21 -3.33
C GLY A 122 2.34 -7.07 -1.86
N ALA A 123 1.38 -6.96 -0.95
CA ALA A 123 1.62 -6.85 0.48
C ALA A 123 0.99 -8.02 1.24
N ILE A 124 1.75 -8.65 2.14
CA ILE A 124 1.26 -9.69 3.05
C ILE A 124 1.44 -9.19 4.47
N SER A 125 0.37 -9.15 5.26
CA SER A 125 0.40 -8.71 6.65
C SER A 125 0.14 -9.83 7.63
N PRO A 126 0.79 -9.79 8.82
CA PRO A 126 0.64 -10.81 9.85
C PRO A 126 -0.60 -10.57 10.72
N TRP A 127 -0.82 -11.48 11.67
CA TRP A 127 -1.98 -11.52 12.54
C TRP A 127 -1.86 -10.68 13.82
N ASN A 128 -0.66 -10.38 14.30
CA ASN A 128 -0.43 -9.84 15.66
C ASN A 128 -0.92 -8.39 15.87
N PHE A 129 -0.88 -7.55 14.82
CA PHE A 129 -1.52 -6.23 14.74
C PHE A 129 -2.18 -6.11 13.36
N PRO A 130 -3.30 -6.83 13.15
CA PRO A 130 -3.77 -7.14 11.80
C PRO A 130 -4.17 -5.90 11.00
N MET A 131 -4.80 -4.91 11.60
CA MET A 131 -5.21 -3.71 10.90
C MET A 131 -4.04 -2.73 10.72
N ASN A 132 -3.23 -2.53 11.75
CA ASN A 132 -2.07 -1.64 11.69
C ASN A 132 -1.05 -2.11 10.64
N LEU A 133 -0.65 -3.38 10.72
CA LEU A 133 0.38 -3.91 9.80
C LEU A 133 -0.13 -4.12 8.38
N ALA A 134 -1.44 -4.16 8.19
CA ALA A 134 -2.05 -4.10 6.86
C ALA A 134 -2.05 -2.68 6.28
N LEU A 135 -2.40 -1.68 7.07
CA LEU A 135 -2.68 -0.35 6.56
C LEU A 135 -1.51 0.64 6.69
N ALA A 136 -0.74 0.63 7.79
CA ALA A 136 0.33 1.61 7.99
C ALA A 136 1.39 1.60 6.87
N PRO A 137 1.83 0.43 6.32
CA PRO A 137 2.75 0.39 5.19
C PRO A 137 2.19 1.02 3.91
N LEU A 138 0.85 1.08 3.76
CA LEU A 138 0.22 1.70 2.60
C LEU A 138 0.58 3.18 2.47
N ALA A 139 0.92 3.86 3.57
CA ALA A 139 1.36 5.26 3.54
C ALA A 139 2.55 5.46 2.59
N GLY A 140 3.56 4.59 2.68
CA GLY A 140 4.72 4.64 1.79
C GLY A 140 4.41 4.15 0.38
N ILE A 141 3.62 3.08 0.25
CA ILE A 141 3.25 2.48 -1.03
C ILE A 141 2.45 3.48 -1.88
N ILE A 142 1.42 4.10 -1.30
CA ILE A 142 0.55 5.09 -1.96
C ILE A 142 1.32 6.39 -2.23
N ALA A 143 2.11 6.88 -1.26
CA ALA A 143 2.93 8.07 -1.44
C ALA A 143 3.92 7.92 -2.61
N ALA A 144 4.49 6.73 -2.80
CA ALA A 144 5.35 6.43 -3.94
C ALA A 144 4.57 6.34 -5.28
N GLY A 145 3.24 6.27 -5.24
CA GLY A 145 2.37 6.23 -6.41
C GLY A 145 2.08 4.82 -6.94
N ASN A 146 2.31 3.79 -6.13
CA ASN A 146 2.05 2.41 -6.52
C ASN A 146 0.57 2.03 -6.39
N ARG A 147 0.19 0.96 -7.09
CA ARG A 147 -1.04 0.19 -6.90
C ARG A 147 -0.79 -0.93 -5.91
N VAL A 148 -1.85 -1.46 -5.28
CA VAL A 148 -1.69 -2.40 -4.17
C VAL A 148 -2.60 -3.60 -4.33
N MET A 149 -2.04 -4.77 -4.16
CA MET A 149 -2.78 -5.99 -3.83
C MET A 149 -2.37 -6.42 -2.43
N HIS A 150 -3.33 -6.79 -1.59
CA HIS A 150 -3.07 -7.10 -0.18
C HIS A 150 -3.64 -8.45 0.21
N LYS A 151 -2.85 -9.27 0.91
CA LYS A 151 -3.27 -10.54 1.51
C LYS A 151 -3.09 -10.44 3.04
N PRO A 152 -4.17 -10.20 3.81
CA PRO A 152 -4.11 -10.24 5.26
C PRO A 152 -4.01 -11.68 5.78
N SER A 153 -3.68 -11.84 7.05
CA SER A 153 -3.53 -13.15 7.68
C SER A 153 -4.87 -13.89 7.81
N GLU A 154 -4.87 -15.18 7.56
CA GLU A 154 -6.00 -16.08 7.80
C GLU A 154 -6.25 -16.38 9.29
N LEU A 155 -5.30 -16.03 10.15
CA LEU A 155 -5.42 -16.22 11.60
C LEU A 155 -6.31 -15.17 12.29
N THR A 156 -6.66 -14.09 11.58
CA THR A 156 -7.57 -13.04 12.06
C THR A 156 -8.69 -12.81 11.04
N PRO A 157 -9.58 -13.80 10.86
CA PRO A 157 -10.55 -13.80 9.77
C PRO A 157 -11.57 -12.66 9.86
N ALA A 158 -12.09 -12.33 11.04
CA ALA A 158 -13.07 -11.24 11.19
C ALA A 158 -12.46 -9.87 10.81
N THR A 159 -11.21 -9.64 11.24
CA THR A 159 -10.48 -8.41 10.88
C THR A 159 -10.13 -8.38 9.39
N SER A 160 -9.76 -9.51 8.80
CA SER A 160 -9.40 -9.62 7.39
C SER A 160 -10.61 -9.40 6.47
N ASP A 161 -11.79 -9.93 6.84
CA ASP A 161 -13.04 -9.70 6.12
C ASP A 161 -13.48 -8.23 6.22
N LEU A 162 -13.32 -7.62 7.40
CA LEU A 162 -13.59 -6.19 7.56
C LEU A 162 -12.63 -5.36 6.70
N LEU A 163 -11.34 -5.67 6.68
CA LEU A 163 -10.37 -4.96 5.84
C LEU A 163 -10.75 -5.00 4.36
N LYS A 164 -11.17 -6.19 3.87
CA LYS A 164 -11.64 -6.35 2.49
C LYS A 164 -12.85 -5.45 2.21
N LEU A 165 -13.88 -5.50 3.07
CA LEU A 165 -15.08 -4.67 2.95
C LEU A 165 -14.73 -3.17 2.93
N MET A 166 -13.87 -2.73 3.84
CA MET A 166 -13.43 -1.34 3.92
C MET A 166 -12.74 -0.88 2.64
N VAL A 167 -11.84 -1.71 2.10
CA VAL A 167 -11.10 -1.38 0.87
C VAL A 167 -12.05 -1.35 -0.34
N GLU A 168 -12.93 -2.32 -0.50
CA GLU A 168 -13.92 -2.37 -1.59
C GLU A 168 -14.89 -1.18 -1.59
N GLU A 169 -15.17 -0.58 -0.43
CA GLU A 169 -16.01 0.62 -0.34
C GLU A 169 -15.29 1.90 -0.80
N TYR A 170 -13.97 1.99 -0.56
CA TYR A 170 -13.22 3.23 -0.76
C TYR A 170 -12.31 3.23 -1.98
N PHE A 171 -12.03 2.07 -2.55
CA PHE A 171 -11.08 1.92 -3.66
C PHE A 171 -11.63 1.03 -4.76
N ASP A 172 -11.36 1.42 -5.99
CA ASP A 172 -11.50 0.52 -7.14
C ASP A 172 -10.40 -0.55 -7.09
N GLU A 173 -10.72 -1.78 -7.54
CA GLU A 173 -9.76 -2.88 -7.58
C GLU A 173 -8.52 -2.57 -8.42
N ALA A 174 -8.64 -1.66 -9.38
CA ALA A 174 -7.53 -1.16 -10.16
C ALA A 174 -6.53 -0.32 -9.35
N GLU A 175 -6.93 0.21 -8.20
CA GLU A 175 -6.08 0.98 -7.29
C GLU A 175 -5.57 0.14 -6.13
N MET A 176 -6.50 -0.57 -5.47
CA MET A 176 -6.22 -1.40 -4.28
C MET A 176 -7.22 -2.55 -4.19
N ALA A 177 -6.73 -3.77 -4.00
CA ALA A 177 -7.56 -4.96 -3.82
C ALA A 177 -7.07 -5.81 -2.64
N VAL A 178 -8.01 -6.43 -1.91
CA VAL A 178 -7.72 -7.31 -0.77
C VAL A 178 -8.22 -8.72 -1.06
N PHE A 179 -7.35 -9.70 -0.86
CA PHE A 179 -7.64 -11.11 -1.07
C PHE A 179 -7.57 -11.86 0.26
N VAL A 180 -8.70 -12.31 0.75
CA VAL A 180 -8.79 -13.16 1.94
C VAL A 180 -8.73 -14.63 1.52
N GLY A 181 -8.22 -15.48 2.39
CA GLY A 181 -8.12 -16.91 2.16
C GLY A 181 -7.06 -17.56 3.04
N ASP A 182 -6.97 -18.87 2.94
CA ASP A 182 -6.10 -19.74 3.72
C ASP A 182 -4.62 -19.70 3.27
N ALA A 183 -3.82 -20.61 3.79
CA ALA A 183 -2.40 -20.73 3.45
C ALA A 183 -2.16 -21.05 1.98
N GLU A 184 -3.09 -21.76 1.30
CA GLU A 184 -3.00 -22.05 -0.14
C GLU A 184 -3.12 -20.76 -0.96
N VAL A 185 -4.10 -19.90 -0.61
CA VAL A 185 -4.25 -18.57 -1.21
C VAL A 185 -3.04 -17.70 -0.91
N GLY A 186 -2.48 -17.78 0.32
CA GLY A 186 -1.26 -17.07 0.69
C GLY A 186 -0.04 -17.49 -0.14
N ALA A 187 0.14 -18.80 -0.35
CA ALA A 187 1.21 -19.34 -1.20
C ALA A 187 1.06 -18.89 -2.66
N ALA A 188 -0.16 -18.99 -3.21
CA ALA A 188 -0.44 -18.52 -4.57
C ALA A 188 -0.20 -17.01 -4.70
N PHE A 189 -0.63 -16.20 -3.73
CA PHE A 189 -0.40 -14.76 -3.72
C PHE A 189 1.10 -14.42 -3.72
N SER A 190 1.90 -15.10 -2.90
CA SER A 190 3.36 -14.87 -2.84
C SER A 190 4.08 -15.24 -4.12
N GLY A 191 3.52 -16.14 -4.92
CA GLY A 191 4.04 -16.55 -6.23
C GLY A 191 3.69 -15.61 -7.39
N LEU A 192 2.84 -14.60 -7.17
CA LEU A 192 2.47 -13.63 -8.20
C LEU A 192 3.64 -12.72 -8.58
N ALA A 193 3.73 -12.38 -9.85
CA ALA A 193 4.81 -11.55 -10.40
C ALA A 193 4.59 -10.06 -10.13
N PHE A 194 4.59 -9.66 -8.85
CA PHE A 194 4.54 -8.24 -8.46
C PHE A 194 5.80 -7.48 -8.87
N ASP A 195 5.69 -6.16 -9.03
CA ASP A 195 6.84 -5.29 -9.24
C ASP A 195 7.65 -5.08 -7.94
N LEU A 196 6.99 -5.25 -6.80
CA LEU A 196 7.58 -5.28 -5.46
C LEU A 196 6.70 -6.13 -4.55
N SER A 197 7.32 -7.01 -3.77
CA SER A 197 6.63 -7.75 -2.71
C SER A 197 7.06 -7.20 -1.34
N LEU A 198 6.09 -6.88 -0.49
CA LEU A 198 6.27 -6.48 0.89
C LEU A 198 5.66 -7.56 1.79
N ILE A 199 6.53 -8.30 2.48
CA ILE A 199 6.11 -9.33 3.43
C ILE A 199 6.55 -8.90 4.81
N HIS A 200 5.60 -8.66 5.71
CA HIS A 200 5.91 -8.43 7.11
C HIS A 200 6.05 -9.79 7.80
N ILE A 201 7.29 -10.17 8.11
CA ILE A 201 7.60 -11.39 8.86
C ILE A 201 7.76 -10.99 10.32
N SER A 202 6.89 -11.49 11.17
CA SER A 202 6.95 -11.34 12.63
C SER A 202 7.64 -12.52 13.28
#